data_320a65d2a1236edf982d9ceebadb5675
#
_entry.id   320a65d2a1236edf982d9ceebadb5675
#
_cell.length_a   1.000
_cell.length_b   1.000
_cell.length_c   1.000
_cell.angle_alpha   90.00
_cell.angle_beta   90.00
_cell.angle_gamma   90.00
#
_symmetry.space_group_name_H-M   'P 1'
#
loop_
_entity.id
_entity.type
_entity.pdbx_description
1 polymer ?
#
loop_
_entity_poly.entity_id
_entity_poly.type
_entity_poly.pdbx_seq_one_letter_code
_entity_poly.pdbx_strand_id
1 'polypeptide(L)'
;APWLNSNKVGIKIIIPILAFILGYKKTLGTIDQIKVLPANTLMEKLAKVFIGKIKITGHSNIQSNGSQIFVCNHPTGIADGLVIWSTLSKKRPDIFFFANKDVTHLLPQMQDIIAPVEWKNNKRTLRSKKETLAYAKKAFEAKRSAVIFPSGRLAQRTGLKLKERPWFTSAVKLASKYDIPLIPINIKARNSFLFYLFDFIH
;
A
#
# COMPACT_ATOMS: atom_id res chain seq x y z
N ALA A 1 -16.88 7.74 8.80
CA ALA A 1 -17.45 8.93 9.44
C ALA A 1 -18.46 8.49 10.50
N PRO A 2 -18.33 8.90 11.79
CA PRO A 2 -19.24 8.47 12.86
C PRO A 2 -20.71 8.82 12.58
N TRP A 3 -20.96 9.90 11.84
CA TRP A 3 -22.31 10.33 11.46
C TRP A 3 -23.04 9.37 10.50
N LEU A 4 -22.32 8.56 9.72
CA LEU A 4 -22.91 7.53 8.85
C LEU A 4 -23.61 6.41 9.63
N ASN A 5 -23.24 6.21 10.89
CA ASN A 5 -23.86 5.22 11.77
C ASN A 5 -25.06 5.79 12.57
N SER A 6 -25.45 7.03 12.31
CA SER A 6 -26.57 7.68 12.99
C SER A 6 -27.91 7.21 12.39
N ASN A 7 -28.88 6.90 13.26
CA ASN A 7 -30.24 6.46 12.87
C ASN A 7 -31.14 7.57 12.32
N LYS A 8 -30.61 8.75 11.98
CA LYS A 8 -31.41 9.87 11.44
C LYS A 8 -31.97 9.52 10.06
N VAL A 9 -33.25 9.81 9.83
CA VAL A 9 -33.96 9.47 8.57
C VAL A 9 -33.24 9.99 7.32
N GLY A 10 -32.68 11.20 7.35
CA GLY A 10 -31.93 11.77 6.23
C GLY A 10 -30.69 10.95 5.85
N ILE A 11 -30.04 10.29 6.81
CA ILE A 11 -28.84 9.47 6.56
C ILE A 11 -29.21 8.15 5.89
N LYS A 12 -30.37 7.57 6.23
CA LYS A 12 -30.86 6.35 5.57
C LYS A 12 -31.16 6.55 4.07
N ILE A 13 -31.46 7.79 3.67
CA ILE A 13 -31.64 8.15 2.26
C ILE A 13 -30.30 8.45 1.57
N ILE A 14 -29.40 9.14 2.26
CA ILE A 14 -28.11 9.55 1.72
C ILE A 14 -27.16 8.34 1.49
N ILE A 15 -27.15 7.36 2.39
CA ILE A 15 -26.28 6.18 2.29
C ILE A 15 -26.48 5.41 0.97
N PRO A 16 -27.68 5.01 0.55
CA PRO A 16 -27.85 4.29 -0.71
C PRO A 16 -27.49 5.13 -1.92
N ILE A 17 -27.74 6.45 -1.91
CA ILE A 17 -27.34 7.37 -2.97
C ILE A 17 -25.81 7.44 -3.08
N LEU A 18 -25.12 7.63 -1.94
CA LEU A 18 -23.66 7.61 -1.91
C LEU A 18 -23.10 6.24 -2.34
N ALA A 19 -23.71 5.15 -1.87
CA ALA A 19 -23.31 3.80 -2.26
C ALA A 19 -23.45 3.56 -3.76
N PHE A 20 -24.52 4.08 -4.38
CA PHE A 20 -24.71 4.03 -5.82
C PHE A 20 -23.69 4.87 -6.57
N ILE A 21 -23.47 6.14 -6.18
CA ILE A 21 -22.51 7.06 -6.80
C ILE A 21 -21.08 6.51 -6.68
N LEU A 22 -20.72 5.93 -5.53
CA LEU A 22 -19.41 5.33 -5.28
C LEU A 22 -19.25 3.91 -5.87
N GLY A 23 -20.26 3.40 -6.55
CA GLY A 23 -20.22 2.08 -7.18
C GLY A 23 -20.08 0.92 -6.19
N TYR A 24 -20.65 1.03 -4.99
CA TYR A 24 -20.49 0.06 -3.90
C TYR A 24 -20.80 -1.37 -4.32
N LYS A 25 -21.91 -1.62 -5.04
CA LYS A 25 -22.27 -2.95 -5.56
C LYS A 25 -21.23 -3.51 -6.52
N LYS A 26 -20.70 -2.66 -7.42
CA LYS A 26 -19.61 -3.04 -8.33
C LYS A 26 -18.33 -3.39 -7.59
N THR A 27 -18.02 -2.62 -6.56
CA THR A 27 -16.86 -2.88 -5.68
C THR A 27 -17.00 -4.20 -4.93
N LEU A 28 -18.17 -4.51 -4.36
CA LEU A 28 -18.43 -5.79 -3.68
C LEU A 28 -18.28 -6.98 -4.66
N GLY A 29 -18.89 -6.92 -5.83
CA GLY A 29 -18.73 -7.98 -6.83
C GLY A 29 -17.29 -8.17 -7.29
N THR A 30 -16.51 -7.09 -7.34
CA THR A 30 -15.08 -7.17 -7.62
C THR A 30 -14.32 -7.84 -6.46
N ILE A 31 -14.64 -7.50 -5.21
CA ILE A 31 -14.01 -8.09 -4.02
C ILE A 31 -14.22 -9.60 -3.99
N ASP A 32 -15.43 -10.08 -4.24
CA ASP A 32 -15.71 -11.52 -4.23
C ASP A 32 -14.92 -12.27 -5.32
N GLN A 33 -14.74 -11.66 -6.48
CA GLN A 33 -13.92 -12.23 -7.55
C GLN A 33 -12.42 -12.26 -7.24
N ILE A 34 -11.92 -11.31 -6.44
CA ILE A 34 -10.48 -11.20 -6.15
C ILE A 34 -10.06 -11.98 -4.90
N LYS A 35 -10.98 -12.30 -3.99
CA LYS A 35 -10.68 -13.05 -2.76
C LYS A 35 -10.04 -14.42 -2.98
N VAL A 36 -10.35 -15.06 -4.11
CA VAL A 36 -9.88 -16.40 -4.46
C VAL A 36 -8.61 -16.40 -5.32
N LEU A 37 -8.14 -15.23 -5.75
CA LEU A 37 -6.98 -15.12 -6.62
C LEU A 37 -5.68 -15.19 -5.82
N PRO A 38 -4.61 -15.82 -6.35
CA PRO A 38 -3.26 -15.69 -5.79
C PRO A 38 -2.83 -14.21 -5.70
N ALA A 39 -1.97 -13.88 -4.73
CA ALA A 39 -1.56 -12.49 -4.46
C ALA A 39 -1.06 -11.75 -5.71
N ASN A 40 -0.21 -12.39 -6.51
CA ASN A 40 0.36 -11.79 -7.72
C ASN A 40 -0.74 -11.46 -8.76
N THR A 41 -1.63 -12.40 -9.03
CA THR A 41 -2.76 -12.22 -9.96
C THR A 41 -3.72 -11.15 -9.47
N LEU A 42 -3.96 -11.11 -8.14
CA LEU A 42 -4.75 -10.07 -7.50
C LEU A 42 -4.13 -8.69 -7.74
N MET A 43 -2.84 -8.53 -7.46
CA MET A 43 -2.14 -7.25 -7.65
C MET A 43 -2.14 -6.80 -9.11
N GLU A 44 -1.94 -7.71 -10.05
CA GLU A 44 -2.04 -7.41 -11.50
C GLU A 44 -3.44 -6.96 -11.90
N LYS A 45 -4.48 -7.67 -11.43
CA LYS A 45 -5.87 -7.32 -11.73
C LYS A 45 -6.23 -5.94 -11.17
N LEU A 46 -5.85 -5.67 -9.91
CA LEU A 46 -6.06 -4.37 -9.29
C LEU A 46 -5.28 -3.25 -10.00
N ALA A 47 -4.03 -3.50 -10.36
CA ALA A 47 -3.24 -2.53 -11.11
C ALA A 47 -3.89 -2.18 -12.45
N LYS A 48 -4.38 -3.16 -13.20
CA LYS A 48 -5.10 -2.93 -14.48
C LYS A 48 -6.38 -2.09 -14.31
N VAL A 49 -7.08 -2.24 -13.19
CA VAL A 49 -8.34 -1.52 -12.93
C VAL A 49 -8.09 -0.10 -12.44
N PHE A 50 -7.11 0.09 -11.55
CA PHE A 50 -6.93 1.36 -10.83
C PHE A 50 -5.79 2.22 -11.35
N ILE A 51 -4.84 1.64 -12.10
CA ILE A 51 -3.67 2.37 -12.57
C ILE A 51 -3.80 2.66 -14.05
N GLY A 52 -3.79 3.95 -14.39
CA GLY A 52 -3.78 4.44 -15.77
C GLY A 52 -2.37 4.39 -16.38
N LYS A 53 -2.09 5.29 -17.31
CA LYS A 53 -0.77 5.40 -17.93
C LYS A 53 0.28 5.84 -16.93
N ILE A 54 1.37 5.08 -16.80
CA ILE A 54 2.53 5.40 -15.95
C ILE A 54 3.70 5.79 -16.87
N LYS A 55 4.36 6.90 -16.54
CA LYS A 55 5.66 7.26 -17.11
C LYS A 55 6.74 6.82 -16.12
N ILE A 56 7.63 5.94 -16.56
CA ILE A 56 8.71 5.37 -15.74
C ILE A 56 10.04 5.90 -16.26
N THR A 57 10.93 6.32 -15.35
CA THR A 57 12.32 6.70 -15.63
C THR A 57 13.24 5.99 -14.65
N GLY A 58 14.50 5.72 -15.05
CA GLY A 58 15.51 5.09 -14.18
C GLY A 58 15.29 3.58 -13.92
N HIS A 59 14.47 2.92 -14.72
CA HIS A 59 14.21 1.47 -14.59
C HIS A 59 15.46 0.60 -14.75
N SER A 60 16.49 1.10 -15.44
CA SER A 60 17.81 0.46 -15.58
C SER A 60 18.55 0.26 -14.25
N ASN A 61 18.28 1.13 -13.26
CA ASN A 61 18.92 1.08 -11.93
C ASN A 61 18.45 -0.10 -11.08
N ILE A 62 17.38 -0.80 -11.48
CA ILE A 62 16.84 -1.94 -10.78
C ILE A 62 17.62 -3.19 -11.20
N GLN A 63 18.26 -3.86 -10.25
CA GLN A 63 18.95 -5.13 -10.48
C GLN A 63 17.94 -6.28 -10.56
N SER A 64 18.18 -7.23 -11.44
CA SER A 64 17.31 -8.41 -11.60
C SER A 64 17.55 -9.44 -10.50
N ASN A 65 18.74 -9.48 -9.91
CA ASN A 65 19.17 -10.46 -8.92
C ASN A 65 19.55 -9.79 -7.59
N GLY A 66 19.63 -10.59 -6.53
CA GLY A 66 19.93 -10.11 -5.19
C GLY A 66 18.79 -9.34 -4.54
N SER A 67 18.85 -9.15 -3.24
CA SER A 67 17.86 -8.35 -2.50
C SER A 67 18.09 -6.87 -2.73
N GLN A 68 17.01 -6.11 -2.81
CA GLN A 68 17.00 -4.65 -2.83
C GLN A 68 15.92 -4.13 -1.90
N ILE A 69 16.10 -2.96 -1.32
CA ILE A 69 15.07 -2.26 -0.56
C ILE A 69 14.66 -1.01 -1.34
N PHE A 70 13.46 -1.06 -1.93
CA PHE A 70 12.85 0.08 -2.61
C PHE A 70 12.20 1.01 -1.60
N VAL A 71 12.65 2.25 -1.54
CA VAL A 71 12.21 3.28 -0.58
C VAL A 71 11.41 4.32 -1.33
N CYS A 72 10.11 4.42 -1.02
CA CYS A 72 9.15 5.19 -1.80
C CYS A 72 8.46 6.26 -0.95
N ASN A 73 8.18 7.43 -1.52
CA ASN A 73 7.21 8.36 -0.95
C ASN A 73 5.77 7.81 -1.12
N HIS A 74 4.81 8.36 -0.37
CA HIS A 74 3.47 7.79 -0.23
C HIS A 74 2.34 8.80 -0.54
N PRO A 75 2.24 9.30 -1.79
CA PRO A 75 1.29 10.37 -2.12
C PRO A 75 -0.18 9.93 -2.17
N THR A 76 -0.48 8.68 -2.57
CA THR A 76 -1.86 8.25 -2.87
C THR A 76 -2.36 7.03 -2.09
N GLY A 77 -1.51 6.40 -1.29
CA GLY A 77 -1.88 5.26 -0.45
C GLY A 77 -1.84 3.92 -1.17
N ILE A 78 -2.92 3.16 -1.13
CA ILE A 78 -2.98 1.82 -1.73
C ILE A 78 -2.57 1.83 -3.20
N ALA A 79 -2.93 2.90 -3.93
CA ALA A 79 -2.56 3.05 -5.33
C ALA A 79 -1.04 3.10 -5.54
N ASP A 80 -0.27 3.64 -4.60
CA ASP A 80 1.20 3.65 -4.69
C ASP A 80 1.77 2.22 -4.68
N GLY A 81 1.21 1.34 -3.86
CA GLY A 81 1.57 -0.08 -3.85
C GLY A 81 1.30 -0.76 -5.19
N LEU A 82 0.15 -0.46 -5.82
CA LEU A 82 -0.20 -0.98 -7.14
C LEU A 82 0.70 -0.42 -8.25
N VAL A 83 1.06 0.88 -8.19
CA VAL A 83 2.01 1.51 -9.12
C VAL A 83 3.37 0.84 -9.03
N ILE A 84 3.89 0.64 -7.82
CA ILE A 84 5.17 -0.03 -7.61
C ILE A 84 5.11 -1.47 -8.09
N TRP A 85 4.03 -2.21 -7.77
CA TRP A 85 3.84 -3.58 -8.27
C TRP A 85 3.89 -3.62 -9.79
N SER A 86 3.07 -2.81 -10.47
CA SER A 86 2.99 -2.79 -11.95
C SER A 86 4.32 -2.39 -12.61
N THR A 87 5.13 -1.60 -11.91
CA THR A 87 6.43 -1.14 -12.39
C THR A 87 7.53 -2.19 -12.20
N LEU A 88 7.53 -2.87 -11.04
CA LEU A 88 8.64 -3.73 -10.64
C LEU A 88 8.40 -5.21 -10.91
N SER A 89 7.17 -5.71 -10.82
CA SER A 89 6.87 -7.15 -10.76
C SER A 89 7.37 -7.95 -11.97
N LYS A 90 7.44 -7.34 -13.15
CA LYS A 90 7.98 -7.99 -14.35
C LYS A 90 9.48 -8.30 -14.24
N LYS A 91 10.24 -7.43 -13.58
CA LYS A 91 11.68 -7.59 -13.38
C LYS A 91 12.01 -8.22 -12.03
N ARG A 92 11.15 -7.97 -11.03
CA ARG A 92 11.26 -8.42 -9.65
C ARG A 92 9.94 -9.03 -9.17
N PRO A 93 9.59 -10.24 -9.62
CA PRO A 93 8.36 -10.93 -9.16
C PRO A 93 8.43 -11.33 -7.69
N ASP A 94 9.61 -11.27 -7.09
CA ASP A 94 9.93 -11.59 -5.70
C ASP A 94 9.67 -10.46 -4.70
N ILE A 95 9.15 -9.29 -5.14
CA ILE A 95 8.93 -8.16 -4.23
C ILE A 95 7.89 -8.47 -3.15
N PHE A 96 8.13 -7.90 -1.96
CA PHE A 96 7.16 -7.87 -0.87
C PHE A 96 7.06 -6.46 -0.28
N PHE A 97 5.96 -6.18 0.41
CA PHE A 97 5.66 -4.85 0.95
C PHE A 97 5.61 -4.88 2.47
N PHE A 98 6.17 -3.87 3.11
CA PHE A 98 5.81 -3.56 4.49
C PHE A 98 4.50 -2.79 4.49
N ALA A 99 3.41 -3.44 4.88
CA ALA A 99 2.07 -2.86 4.84
C ALA A 99 1.23 -3.23 6.07
N ASN A 100 0.11 -2.52 6.24
CA ASN A 100 -0.81 -2.75 7.35
C ASN A 100 -1.28 -4.22 7.37
N LYS A 101 -1.13 -4.89 8.51
CA LYS A 101 -1.57 -6.27 8.72
C LYS A 101 -3.07 -6.49 8.48
N ASP A 102 -3.91 -5.44 8.62
CA ASP A 102 -5.34 -5.56 8.36
C ASP A 102 -5.64 -6.01 6.92
N VAL A 103 -4.72 -5.73 5.97
CA VAL A 103 -4.83 -6.21 4.57
C VAL A 103 -4.80 -7.73 4.50
N THR A 104 -3.94 -8.40 5.28
CA THR A 104 -3.84 -9.86 5.31
C THR A 104 -5.01 -10.53 6.03
N HIS A 105 -5.73 -9.81 6.88
CA HIS A 105 -6.98 -10.29 7.47
C HIS A 105 -8.13 -10.26 6.46
N LEU A 106 -8.20 -9.22 5.63
CA LEU A 106 -9.22 -9.08 4.60
C LEU A 106 -8.97 -9.96 3.37
N LEU A 107 -7.71 -10.12 3.02
CA LEU A 107 -7.21 -10.85 1.85
C LEU A 107 -6.07 -11.78 2.30
N PRO A 108 -6.36 -12.98 2.82
CA PRO A 108 -5.36 -13.88 3.42
C PRO A 108 -4.22 -14.25 2.48
N GLN A 109 -4.47 -14.37 1.18
CA GLN A 109 -3.45 -14.64 0.17
C GLN A 109 -2.36 -13.57 0.07
N MET A 110 -2.63 -12.35 0.53
CA MET A 110 -1.62 -11.27 0.57
C MET A 110 -0.49 -11.53 1.58
N GLN A 111 -0.60 -12.53 2.44
CA GLN A 111 0.49 -12.96 3.34
C GLN A 111 1.75 -13.35 2.57
N ASP A 112 1.63 -13.76 1.31
CA ASP A 112 2.79 -14.14 0.48
C ASP A 112 3.66 -12.95 0.11
N ILE A 113 3.08 -11.74 0.06
CA ILE A 113 3.76 -10.52 -0.40
C ILE A 113 3.68 -9.37 0.60
N ILE A 114 3.13 -9.56 1.80
CA ILE A 114 3.06 -8.52 2.82
C ILE A 114 3.78 -8.96 4.09
N ALA A 115 4.82 -8.22 4.46
CA ALA A 115 5.36 -8.19 5.81
C ALA A 115 4.40 -7.38 6.70
N PRO A 116 3.69 -8.01 7.66
CA PRO A 116 2.61 -7.34 8.36
C PRO A 116 3.13 -6.29 9.34
N VAL A 117 2.66 -5.06 9.21
CA VAL A 117 3.00 -3.95 10.12
C VAL A 117 1.77 -3.54 10.93
N GLU A 118 1.93 -3.47 12.26
CA GLU A 118 0.91 -2.86 13.12
C GLU A 118 1.10 -1.35 13.12
N TRP A 119 0.15 -0.64 12.54
CA TRP A 119 0.21 0.81 12.43
C TRP A 119 -0.48 1.56 13.57
N LYS A 120 -1.42 0.90 14.29
CA LYS A 120 -2.12 1.48 15.44
C LYS A 120 -1.20 1.50 16.67
N ASN A 121 -0.87 2.69 17.19
CA ASN A 121 0.07 2.84 18.30
C ASN A 121 -0.31 2.01 19.53
N ASN A 122 -1.60 1.96 19.88
CA ASN A 122 -2.12 1.19 21.02
C ASN A 122 -2.08 -0.33 20.83
N LYS A 123 -1.86 -0.82 19.61
CA LYS A 123 -1.73 -2.26 19.29
C LYS A 123 -0.30 -2.68 18.94
N ARG A 124 0.65 -1.75 18.92
CA ARG A 124 2.07 -2.04 18.67
C ARG A 124 2.67 -2.75 19.88
N THR A 125 2.84 -4.04 19.78
CA THR A 125 3.47 -4.90 20.77
C THR A 125 4.84 -5.36 20.31
N LEU A 126 5.64 -5.89 21.24
CA LEU A 126 6.89 -6.59 20.90
C LEU A 126 6.63 -7.79 19.99
N ARG A 127 5.50 -8.48 20.18
CA ARG A 127 5.08 -9.62 19.35
C ARG A 127 4.84 -9.18 17.90
N SER A 128 4.06 -8.11 17.67
CA SER A 128 3.80 -7.62 16.32
C SER A 128 5.07 -7.15 15.60
N LYS A 129 6.01 -6.53 16.32
CA LYS A 129 7.31 -6.15 15.77
C LYS A 129 8.16 -7.38 15.40
N LYS A 130 8.18 -8.41 16.26
CA LYS A 130 8.90 -9.67 15.99
C LYS A 130 8.32 -10.38 14.76
N GLU A 131 7.02 -10.41 14.59
CA GLU A 131 6.33 -10.98 13.43
C GLU A 131 6.76 -10.30 12.13
N THR A 132 6.71 -8.97 12.07
CA THR A 132 7.18 -8.19 10.91
C THR A 132 8.64 -8.47 10.58
N LEU A 133 9.51 -8.49 11.60
CA LEU A 133 10.94 -8.73 11.42
C LEU A 133 11.26 -10.18 11.04
N ALA A 134 10.51 -11.15 11.54
CA ALA A 134 10.66 -12.56 11.18
C ALA A 134 10.30 -12.79 9.71
N TYR A 135 9.21 -12.17 9.23
CA TYR A 135 8.86 -12.19 7.82
C TYR A 135 9.98 -11.59 6.96
N ALA A 136 10.44 -10.39 7.31
CA ALA A 136 11.49 -9.70 6.56
C ALA A 136 12.79 -10.50 6.50
N LYS A 137 13.19 -11.11 7.65
CA LYS A 137 14.37 -11.98 7.72
C LYS A 137 14.26 -13.14 6.72
N LYS A 138 13.16 -13.91 6.80
CA LYS A 138 12.90 -15.05 5.89
C LYS A 138 12.90 -14.62 4.42
N ALA A 139 12.29 -13.46 4.11
CA ALA A 139 12.25 -12.94 2.75
C ALA A 139 13.63 -12.54 2.23
N PHE A 140 14.47 -11.87 3.04
CA PHE A 140 15.83 -11.51 2.66
C PHE A 140 16.77 -12.72 2.55
N GLU A 141 16.63 -13.72 3.41
CA GLU A 141 17.33 -15.01 3.28
C GLU A 141 16.99 -15.70 1.95
N ALA A 142 15.74 -15.58 1.49
CA ALA A 142 15.28 -16.04 0.20
C ALA A 142 15.64 -15.09 -0.97
N LYS A 143 16.52 -14.09 -0.77
CA LYS A 143 16.94 -13.09 -1.76
C LYS A 143 15.81 -12.24 -2.35
N ARG A 144 14.67 -12.13 -1.66
CA ARG A 144 13.55 -11.30 -2.06
C ARG A 144 13.83 -9.81 -1.80
N SER A 145 13.14 -8.94 -2.53
CA SER A 145 13.27 -7.48 -2.41
C SER A 145 12.07 -6.86 -1.69
N ALA A 146 12.37 -5.86 -0.86
CA ALA A 146 11.37 -5.17 -0.07
C ALA A 146 10.93 -3.84 -0.69
N VAL A 147 9.66 -3.47 -0.50
CA VAL A 147 9.13 -2.13 -0.75
C VAL A 147 8.72 -1.52 0.57
N ILE A 148 9.25 -0.34 0.86
CA ILE A 148 8.99 0.39 2.11
C ILE A 148 8.54 1.81 1.79
N PHE A 149 7.45 2.24 2.43
CA PHE A 149 7.00 3.63 2.50
C PHE A 149 7.40 4.18 3.88
N PRO A 150 8.55 4.85 4.03
CA PRO A 150 9.15 5.12 5.34
C PRO A 150 8.35 6.06 6.21
N SER A 151 7.50 6.91 5.64
CA SER A 151 6.57 7.76 6.39
C SER A 151 5.51 6.94 7.14
N GLY A 152 5.22 5.71 6.67
CA GLY A 152 4.18 4.83 7.21
C GLY A 152 2.78 5.42 7.13
N ARG A 153 2.61 6.56 6.47
CA ARG A 153 1.34 7.29 6.31
C ARG A 153 1.32 8.03 4.98
N LEU A 154 0.10 8.30 4.49
CA LEU A 154 -0.12 9.14 3.32
C LEU A 154 0.49 10.53 3.48
N ALA A 155 0.95 11.09 2.36
CA ALA A 155 1.31 12.50 2.27
C ALA A 155 0.12 13.37 2.70
N GLN A 156 0.41 14.42 3.46
CA GLN A 156 -0.61 15.33 3.96
C GLN A 156 -0.85 16.45 2.95
N ARG A 157 -2.12 16.78 2.75
CA ARG A 157 -2.49 17.94 1.95
C ARG A 157 -2.32 19.22 2.79
N THR A 158 -1.59 20.19 2.22
CA THR A 158 -1.45 21.53 2.77
C THR A 158 -1.80 22.52 1.65
N GLY A 159 -3.02 23.04 1.66
CA GLY A 159 -3.60 23.78 0.55
C GLY A 159 -3.69 22.95 -0.73
N LEU A 160 -3.03 23.39 -1.82
CA LEU A 160 -2.97 22.68 -3.10
C LEU A 160 -1.78 21.70 -3.23
N LYS A 161 -0.89 21.67 -2.23
CA LYS A 161 0.33 20.84 -2.27
C LYS A 161 0.17 19.59 -1.40
N LEU A 162 0.72 18.48 -1.86
CA LEU A 162 0.92 17.28 -1.06
C LEU A 162 2.31 17.38 -0.42
N LYS A 163 2.38 17.26 0.90
CA LYS A 163 3.62 17.25 1.67
C LYS A 163 3.83 15.86 2.23
N GLU A 164 4.94 15.24 1.87
CA GLU A 164 5.37 13.96 2.45
C GLU A 164 5.61 14.13 3.96
N ARG A 165 5.23 13.11 4.74
CA ARG A 165 5.48 13.09 6.18
C ARG A 165 6.93 12.70 6.45
N PRO A 166 7.48 13.05 7.62
CA PRO A 166 8.84 12.66 8.00
C PRO A 166 9.06 11.15 7.87
N TRP A 167 10.19 10.77 7.33
CA TRP A 167 10.56 9.37 7.13
C TRP A 167 11.20 8.79 8.38
N PHE A 168 10.82 7.56 8.72
CA PHE A 168 11.48 6.79 9.77
C PHE A 168 12.75 6.12 9.22
N THR A 169 13.72 5.90 10.10
CA THR A 169 15.02 5.29 9.77
C THR A 169 14.98 3.77 9.59
N SER A 170 13.80 3.17 9.65
CA SER A 170 13.63 1.70 9.60
C SER A 170 14.20 1.07 8.34
N ALA A 171 14.01 1.70 7.17
CA ALA A 171 14.56 1.21 5.91
C ALA A 171 16.09 1.19 5.92
N VAL A 172 16.72 2.25 6.41
CA VAL A 172 18.19 2.36 6.54
C VAL A 172 18.73 1.31 7.52
N LYS A 173 18.07 1.13 8.66
CA LYS A 173 18.46 0.10 9.66
C LYS A 173 18.35 -1.32 9.09
N LEU A 174 17.34 -1.62 8.30
CA LEU A 174 17.21 -2.91 7.61
C LEU A 174 18.29 -3.09 6.56
N ALA A 175 18.53 -2.07 5.74
CA ALA A 175 19.58 -2.08 4.71
C ALA A 175 20.96 -2.36 5.32
N SER A 176 21.33 -1.64 6.36
CA SER A 176 22.60 -1.83 7.07
C SER A 176 22.68 -3.21 7.74
N LYS A 177 21.60 -3.68 8.37
CA LYS A 177 21.59 -4.98 9.07
C LYS A 177 21.79 -6.16 8.14
N TYR A 178 21.23 -6.11 6.93
CA TYR A 178 21.25 -7.24 5.97
C TYR A 178 22.20 -7.00 4.81
N ASP A 179 22.95 -5.90 4.81
CA ASP A 179 23.84 -5.48 3.72
C ASP A 179 23.14 -5.45 2.37
N ILE A 180 21.97 -4.77 2.32
CA ILE A 180 21.10 -4.70 1.15
C ILE A 180 21.07 -3.26 0.62
N PRO A 181 21.26 -3.03 -0.70
CA PRO A 181 21.22 -1.69 -1.27
C PRO A 181 19.83 -1.06 -1.18
N LEU A 182 19.79 0.26 -0.91
CA LEU A 182 18.60 1.10 -0.94
C LEU A 182 18.43 1.70 -2.34
N ILE A 183 17.25 1.55 -2.91
CA ILE A 183 16.87 2.13 -4.20
C ILE A 183 15.73 3.13 -3.98
N PRO A 184 15.98 4.44 -4.04
CA PRO A 184 14.93 5.43 -3.87
C PRO A 184 14.03 5.51 -5.11
N ILE A 185 12.72 5.53 -4.88
CA ILE A 185 11.71 5.70 -5.92
C ILE A 185 10.83 6.90 -5.57
N ASN A 186 10.68 7.83 -6.51
CA ASN A 186 9.81 8.97 -6.35
C ASN A 186 8.52 8.78 -7.16
N ILE A 187 7.39 8.75 -6.47
CA ILE A 187 6.05 8.63 -7.05
C ILE A 187 5.45 10.04 -7.19
N LYS A 188 5.18 10.47 -8.41
CA LYS A 188 4.44 11.71 -8.71
C LYS A 188 3.01 11.36 -9.07
N ALA A 189 2.12 11.35 -8.10
CA ALA A 189 0.71 11.02 -8.27
C ALA A 189 -0.18 11.89 -7.37
N ARG A 190 -1.47 11.92 -7.69
CA ARG A 190 -2.51 12.58 -6.88
C ARG A 190 -3.76 11.71 -6.87
N ASN A 191 -4.47 11.72 -5.76
CA ASN A 191 -5.79 11.14 -5.67
C ASN A 191 -6.84 11.99 -6.45
N SER A 192 -8.02 11.41 -6.65
CA SER A 192 -9.13 12.13 -7.29
C SER A 192 -9.59 13.32 -6.45
N PHE A 193 -10.29 14.25 -7.07
CA PHE A 193 -10.92 15.37 -6.37
C PHE A 193 -11.87 14.89 -5.26
N LEU A 194 -12.65 13.85 -5.52
CA LEU A 194 -13.56 13.26 -4.54
C LEU A 194 -12.84 12.74 -3.30
N PHE A 195 -11.67 12.12 -3.44
CA PHE A 195 -10.86 11.69 -2.30
C PHE A 195 -10.53 12.87 -1.38
N TYR A 196 -10.05 13.97 -1.95
CA TYR A 196 -9.72 15.15 -1.15
C TYR A 196 -10.93 15.88 -0.58
N LEU A 197 -12.07 15.81 -1.25
CA LEU A 197 -13.33 16.36 -0.72
C LEU A 197 -13.75 15.59 0.53
N PHE A 198 -13.68 14.26 0.51
CA PHE A 198 -13.99 13.44 1.69
C PHE A 198 -12.97 13.60 2.82
N ASP A 199 -11.69 13.78 2.51
CA ASP A 199 -10.63 14.05 3.49
C ASP A 199 -10.85 15.40 4.20
N PHE A 200 -11.41 16.39 3.49
CA PHE A 200 -11.73 17.71 4.05
C PHE A 200 -12.96 17.68 4.98
N ILE A 201 -13.94 16.81 4.70
CA ILE A 201 -15.18 16.70 5.48
C ILE A 201 -14.99 15.82 6.73
N HIS A 202 -13.87 15.11 6.86
CA HIS A 202 -13.60 14.13 7.92
C HIS A 202 -12.62 14.66 8.94
#